data_7b486b743ba1c6b5076b0ab07845cecf
#
_entry.id   7b486b743ba1c6b5076b0ab07845cecf
#
_cell.length_a   1.000
_cell.length_b   1.000
_cell.length_c   1.000
_cell.angle_alpha   90.00
_cell.angle_beta   90.00
_cell.angle_gamma   90.00
#
_symmetry.space_group_name_H-M   'P 1'
#
loop_
_entity.id
_entity.type
_entity.pdbx_description
1 polymer ?
#
loop_
_entity_poly.entity_id
_entity_poly.type
_entity_poly.pdbx_seq_one_letter_code
_entity_poly.pdbx_strand_id
1 'polypeptide(L)'
;MLNGLLGWIAEMALVLALLSAASLAALTALAAVPAEGRPPAVAADRALVLRHLLVQDCGSCHGLTLGGGLGPPLQRQTLTDKPVPYLAAVILHGRPGTAMPPWSAFLTPPEGEWLARELKGENP
;
A
#
# COMPACT_ATOMS: atom_id res chain seq x y z
N MET A 1 23.31 -22.87 59.43
CA MET A 1 23.41 -21.60 58.71
C MET A 1 23.62 -21.73 57.20
N LEU A 2 24.23 -22.82 56.72
CA LEU A 2 24.54 -23.01 55.29
C LEU A 2 23.29 -23.28 54.42
N ASN A 3 22.25 -23.95 54.95
CA ASN A 3 21.05 -24.32 54.19
C ASN A 3 20.14 -23.12 53.83
N GLY A 4 20.19 -22.06 54.61
CA GLY A 4 19.42 -20.84 54.28
C GLY A 4 20.01 -20.04 53.10
N LEU A 5 21.34 -20.05 52.99
CA LEU A 5 22.04 -19.32 51.95
C LEU A 5 21.82 -19.94 50.55
N LEU A 6 21.83 -21.29 50.52
CA LEU A 6 21.58 -22.08 49.27
C LEU A 6 20.13 -21.88 48.76
N GLY A 7 19.14 -21.78 49.69
CA GLY A 7 17.75 -21.49 49.32
C GLY A 7 17.59 -20.14 48.65
N TRP A 8 18.20 -19.10 49.20
CA TRP A 8 18.14 -17.73 48.69
C TRP A 8 18.79 -17.61 47.28
N ILE A 9 19.92 -18.32 47.07
CA ILE A 9 20.59 -18.32 45.75
C ILE A 9 19.70 -18.98 44.69
N ALA A 10 19.03 -20.09 45.04
CA ALA A 10 18.13 -20.78 44.12
C ALA A 10 16.91 -19.93 43.73
N GLU A 11 16.31 -19.24 44.70
CA GLU A 11 15.17 -18.35 44.42
C GLU A 11 15.57 -17.15 43.59
N MET A 12 16.71 -16.52 43.89
CA MET A 12 17.21 -15.41 43.05
C MET A 12 17.52 -15.83 41.64
N ALA A 13 18.08 -17.02 41.43
CA ALA A 13 18.34 -17.56 40.06
C ALA A 13 17.05 -17.80 39.29
N LEU A 14 16.01 -18.30 39.98
CA LEU A 14 14.70 -18.53 39.35
C LEU A 14 14.03 -17.23 38.94
N VAL A 15 14.06 -16.21 39.79
CA VAL A 15 13.49 -14.89 39.48
C VAL A 15 14.22 -14.22 38.32
N LEU A 16 15.55 -14.29 38.27
CA LEU A 16 16.35 -13.76 37.13
C LEU A 16 16.05 -14.48 35.85
N ALA A 17 15.88 -15.81 35.88
CA ALA A 17 15.52 -16.60 34.69
C ALA A 17 14.11 -16.25 34.17
N LEU A 18 13.14 -16.03 35.04
CA LEU A 18 11.79 -15.63 34.66
C LEU A 18 11.74 -14.21 34.08
N LEU A 19 12.51 -13.26 34.66
CA LEU A 19 12.61 -11.90 34.14
C LEU A 19 13.29 -11.85 32.77
N SER A 20 14.30 -12.68 32.51
CA SER A 20 14.97 -12.75 31.20
C SER A 20 14.06 -13.37 30.13
N ALA A 21 13.28 -14.39 30.48
CA ALA A 21 12.31 -14.99 29.57
C ALA A 21 11.17 -14.03 29.17
N ALA A 22 10.69 -13.24 30.15
CA ALA A 22 9.65 -12.21 29.88
C ALA A 22 10.17 -11.10 28.97
N SER A 23 11.43 -10.69 29.12
CA SER A 23 12.04 -9.66 28.28
C SER A 23 12.24 -10.14 26.84
N LEU A 24 12.57 -11.41 26.62
CA LEU A 24 12.73 -11.99 25.28
C LEU A 24 11.38 -12.13 24.56
N ALA A 25 10.31 -12.49 25.27
CA ALA A 25 8.97 -12.57 24.72
C ALA A 25 8.41 -11.19 24.31
N ALA A 26 8.72 -10.14 25.06
CA ALA A 26 8.32 -8.77 24.71
C ALA A 26 9.02 -8.25 23.45
N LEU A 27 10.27 -8.66 23.20
CA LEU A 27 11.03 -8.24 22.02
C LEU A 27 10.50 -8.88 20.72
N THR A 28 9.98 -10.12 20.81
CA THR A 28 9.39 -10.80 19.65
C THR A 28 8.00 -10.27 19.28
N ALA A 29 7.25 -9.75 20.23
CA ALA A 29 5.93 -9.14 20.00
C ALA A 29 6.02 -7.81 19.24
N LEU A 30 7.14 -7.09 19.32
CA LEU A 30 7.33 -5.82 18.62
C LEU A 30 7.60 -5.99 17.12
N ALA A 31 7.95 -7.20 16.65
CA ALA A 31 8.22 -7.49 15.24
C ALA A 31 6.95 -7.76 14.40
N ALA A 32 5.79 -7.86 15.02
CA ALA A 32 4.51 -8.13 14.37
C ALA A 32 3.60 -6.90 14.36
N VAL A 33 4.15 -5.69 14.09
CA VAL A 33 3.30 -4.55 13.75
C VAL A 33 2.76 -4.84 12.34
N PRO A 34 1.45 -5.02 12.14
CA PRO A 34 0.88 -5.04 10.81
C PRO A 34 1.29 -3.76 10.11
N ALA A 35 1.70 -3.85 8.86
CA ALA A 35 2.00 -2.67 8.04
C ALA A 35 0.66 -1.96 7.71
N GLU A 36 0.02 -1.40 8.75
CA GLU A 36 -1.17 -0.57 8.61
C GLU A 36 -0.77 0.69 7.84
N GLY A 37 -1.30 0.81 6.64
CA GLY A 37 -1.09 1.95 5.77
C GLY A 37 -0.45 1.64 4.42
N ARG A 38 0.01 0.41 4.17
CA ARG A 38 0.37 0.02 2.81
C ARG A 38 -0.90 -0.43 2.08
N PRO A 39 -1.31 0.23 0.98
CA PRO A 39 -2.39 -0.26 0.14
C PRO A 39 -2.13 -1.73 -0.20
N PRO A 40 -3.14 -2.60 -0.25
CA PRO A 40 -2.96 -3.99 -0.64
C PRO A 40 -2.23 -4.02 -1.98
N ALA A 41 -1.09 -4.70 -2.02
CA ALA A 41 -0.30 -4.81 -3.23
C ALA A 41 -1.15 -5.52 -4.30
N VAL A 42 -1.35 -4.86 -5.43
CA VAL A 42 -1.97 -5.50 -6.59
C VAL A 42 -1.04 -6.63 -7.04
N ALA A 43 -1.59 -7.83 -7.24
CA ALA A 43 -0.81 -8.99 -7.67
C ALA A 43 -0.15 -8.72 -9.04
N ALA A 44 1.03 -9.30 -9.28
CA ALA A 44 1.86 -8.97 -10.44
C ALA A 44 1.15 -9.26 -11.78
N ASP A 45 0.41 -10.34 -11.86
CA ASP A 45 -0.42 -10.70 -13.03
C ASP A 45 -1.53 -9.66 -13.27
N ARG A 46 -2.19 -9.23 -12.20
CA ARG A 46 -3.21 -8.19 -12.27
C ARG A 46 -2.62 -6.82 -12.64
N ALA A 47 -1.43 -6.50 -12.17
CA ALA A 47 -0.71 -5.28 -12.54
C ALA A 47 -0.44 -5.20 -14.06
N LEU A 48 -0.12 -6.33 -14.70
CA LEU A 48 0.03 -6.38 -16.16
C LEU A 48 -1.29 -6.07 -16.87
N VAL A 49 -2.40 -6.61 -16.41
CA VAL A 49 -3.74 -6.31 -16.94
C VAL A 49 -4.08 -4.83 -16.76
N LEU A 50 -3.78 -4.25 -15.61
CA LEU A 50 -4.04 -2.83 -15.34
C LEU A 50 -3.18 -1.90 -16.23
N ARG A 51 -1.91 -2.25 -16.48
CA ARG A 51 -1.07 -1.51 -17.44
C ARG A 51 -1.63 -1.59 -18.85
N HIS A 52 -2.12 -2.75 -19.25
CA HIS A 52 -2.77 -2.91 -20.56
C HIS A 52 -4.03 -2.04 -20.66
N LEU A 53 -4.90 -2.09 -19.67
CA LEU A 53 -6.09 -1.24 -19.57
C LEU A 53 -5.72 0.25 -19.64
N LEU A 54 -4.66 0.67 -18.93
CA LEU A 54 -4.19 2.05 -18.95
C LEU A 54 -3.83 2.53 -20.35
N VAL A 55 -3.13 1.70 -21.14
CA VAL A 55 -2.72 2.05 -22.51
C VAL A 55 -3.87 1.95 -23.49
N GLN A 56 -4.67 0.90 -23.43
CA GLN A 56 -5.70 0.64 -24.44
C GLN A 56 -6.99 1.43 -24.18
N ASP A 57 -7.48 1.38 -22.96
CA ASP A 57 -8.78 1.96 -22.63
C ASP A 57 -8.65 3.43 -22.23
N CYS A 58 -7.80 3.76 -21.27
CA CYS A 58 -7.56 5.16 -20.91
C CYS A 58 -6.87 5.91 -22.05
N GLY A 59 -5.92 5.26 -22.73
CA GLY A 59 -5.21 5.82 -23.89
C GLY A 59 -6.11 6.16 -25.05
N SER A 60 -7.27 5.50 -25.21
CA SER A 60 -8.23 5.82 -26.28
C SER A 60 -8.69 7.29 -26.24
N CYS A 61 -8.85 7.85 -25.06
CA CYS A 61 -9.21 9.26 -24.85
C CYS A 61 -8.01 10.15 -24.50
N HIS A 62 -7.05 9.62 -23.72
CA HIS A 62 -5.91 10.39 -23.21
C HIS A 62 -4.66 10.29 -24.11
N GLY A 63 -4.79 9.65 -25.31
CA GLY A 63 -3.69 9.36 -26.22
C GLY A 63 -2.93 8.09 -25.82
N LEU A 64 -2.53 7.26 -26.79
CA LEU A 64 -1.82 5.98 -26.55
C LEU A 64 -0.46 6.15 -25.85
N THR A 65 0.13 7.34 -25.93
CA THR A 65 1.31 7.74 -25.16
C THR A 65 0.97 8.52 -23.89
N LEU A 66 -0.34 8.61 -23.55
CA LEU A 66 -0.87 9.40 -22.45
C LEU A 66 -0.54 10.90 -22.55
N GLY A 67 -0.18 11.36 -23.74
CA GLY A 67 0.18 12.76 -24.03
C GLY A 67 -0.99 13.70 -24.22
N GLY A 68 -2.23 13.21 -24.07
CA GLY A 68 -3.47 13.96 -24.32
C GLY A 68 -4.15 13.58 -25.62
N GLY A 69 -5.42 13.90 -25.73
CA GLY A 69 -6.32 13.64 -26.83
C GLY A 69 -7.66 14.30 -26.58
N LEU A 70 -8.75 13.54 -26.58
CA LEU A 70 -10.05 14.01 -26.10
C LEU A 70 -10.00 14.40 -24.61
N GLY A 71 -9.23 13.63 -23.82
CA GLY A 71 -8.92 13.92 -22.43
C GLY A 71 -7.58 14.63 -22.26
N PRO A 72 -7.31 15.22 -21.10
CA PRO A 72 -6.05 15.88 -20.81
C PRO A 72 -4.89 14.89 -20.74
N PRO A 73 -3.62 15.34 -20.88
CA PRO A 73 -2.47 14.46 -20.71
C PRO A 73 -2.41 13.85 -19.30
N LEU A 74 -2.00 12.56 -19.23
CA LEU A 74 -1.82 11.79 -18.01
C LEU A 74 -0.34 11.51 -17.72
N GLN A 75 0.56 12.26 -18.31
CA GLN A 75 2.00 12.14 -18.08
C GLN A 75 2.36 12.61 -16.67
N ARG A 76 3.40 12.01 -16.07
CA ARG A 76 3.86 12.31 -14.71
C ARG A 76 3.98 13.81 -14.43
N GLN A 77 4.56 14.56 -15.37
CA GLN A 77 4.78 15.99 -15.23
C GLN A 77 3.49 16.80 -15.05
N THR A 78 2.39 16.36 -15.69
CA THR A 78 1.09 17.02 -15.62
C THR A 78 0.27 16.63 -14.40
N LEU A 79 0.71 15.58 -13.67
CA LEU A 79 0.03 15.04 -12.50
C LEU A 79 0.79 15.29 -11.19
N THR A 80 1.91 16.00 -11.23
CA THR A 80 2.82 16.20 -10.09
C THR A 80 2.10 16.79 -8.88
N ASP A 81 1.27 17.80 -9.11
CA ASP A 81 0.51 18.54 -8.09
C ASP A 81 -0.77 17.81 -7.62
N LYS A 82 -1.12 16.70 -8.25
CA LYS A 82 -2.36 15.97 -7.95
C LYS A 82 -2.11 14.81 -6.97
N PRO A 83 -2.78 14.79 -5.81
CA PRO A 83 -2.66 13.70 -4.85
C PRO A 83 -3.17 12.38 -5.45
N VAL A 84 -2.51 11.26 -5.09
CA VAL A 84 -2.94 9.91 -5.49
C VAL A 84 -4.42 9.63 -5.16
N PRO A 85 -4.93 9.94 -3.94
CA PRO A 85 -6.33 9.70 -3.63
C PRO A 85 -7.30 10.49 -4.54
N TYR A 86 -6.93 11.69 -4.94
CA TYR A 86 -7.73 12.49 -5.87
C TYR A 86 -7.78 11.83 -7.25
N LEU A 87 -6.64 11.39 -7.78
CA LEU A 87 -6.57 10.71 -9.07
C LEU A 87 -7.33 9.39 -9.04
N ALA A 88 -7.20 8.61 -7.97
CA ALA A 88 -7.95 7.37 -7.78
C ALA A 88 -9.47 7.61 -7.76
N ALA A 89 -9.92 8.64 -7.06
CA ALA A 89 -11.34 9.02 -7.04
C ALA A 89 -11.84 9.43 -8.43
N VAL A 90 -11.06 10.20 -9.18
CA VAL A 90 -11.39 10.59 -10.56
C VAL A 90 -11.48 9.37 -11.48
N ILE A 91 -10.56 8.39 -11.35
CA ILE A 91 -10.61 7.14 -12.11
C ILE A 91 -11.88 6.36 -11.76
N LEU A 92 -12.13 6.12 -10.47
CA LEU A 92 -13.24 5.27 -10.03
C LEU A 92 -14.62 5.87 -10.31
N HIS A 93 -14.78 7.18 -10.13
CA HIS A 93 -16.08 7.84 -10.19
C HIS A 93 -16.29 8.66 -11.46
N GLY A 94 -15.27 8.74 -12.34
CA GLY A 94 -15.33 9.59 -13.52
C GLY A 94 -15.33 11.08 -13.17
N ARG A 95 -15.69 11.91 -14.15
CA ARG A 95 -15.82 13.37 -13.96
C ARG A 95 -17.22 13.81 -14.43
N PRO A 96 -18.14 14.08 -13.51
CA PRO A 96 -19.48 14.51 -13.85
C PRO A 96 -19.47 15.74 -14.80
N GLY A 97 -20.32 15.70 -15.82
CA GLY A 97 -20.37 16.76 -16.84
C GLY A 97 -19.28 16.69 -17.90
N THR A 98 -18.48 15.62 -17.93
CA THR A 98 -17.46 15.37 -18.95
C THR A 98 -17.63 13.98 -19.59
N ALA A 99 -16.85 13.70 -20.66
CA ALA A 99 -16.86 12.39 -21.31
C ALA A 99 -16.14 11.28 -20.51
N MET A 100 -15.47 11.60 -19.40
CA MET A 100 -14.76 10.59 -18.60
C MET A 100 -15.74 9.78 -17.74
N PRO A 101 -15.95 8.47 -18.06
CA PRO A 101 -16.90 7.64 -17.34
C PRO A 101 -16.32 7.15 -16.01
N PRO A 102 -17.17 6.64 -15.10
CA PRO A 102 -16.72 5.93 -13.91
C PRO A 102 -16.20 4.53 -14.26
N TRP A 103 -15.07 4.14 -13.64
CA TRP A 103 -14.44 2.84 -13.83
C TRP A 103 -14.68 1.86 -12.68
N SER A 104 -15.46 2.25 -11.67
CA SER A 104 -15.76 1.41 -10.49
C SER A 104 -16.49 0.09 -10.82
N ALA A 105 -17.09 -0.02 -12.01
CA ALA A 105 -17.67 -1.30 -12.47
C ALA A 105 -16.60 -2.34 -12.87
N PHE A 106 -15.37 -1.90 -13.18
CA PHE A 106 -14.27 -2.73 -13.68
C PHE A 106 -13.06 -2.75 -12.76
N LEU A 107 -12.96 -1.79 -11.83
CA LEU A 107 -11.84 -1.56 -10.94
C LEU A 107 -12.30 -1.51 -9.49
N THR A 108 -11.56 -2.20 -8.64
CA THR A 108 -11.68 -2.04 -7.19
C THR A 108 -11.00 -0.75 -6.71
N PRO A 109 -11.33 -0.23 -5.51
CA PRO A 109 -10.65 0.94 -4.97
C PRO A 109 -9.11 0.81 -4.89
N PRO A 110 -8.52 -0.32 -4.47
CA PRO A 110 -7.08 -0.52 -4.51
C PRO A 110 -6.47 -0.46 -5.92
N GLU A 111 -7.19 -0.94 -6.93
CA GLU A 111 -6.73 -0.89 -8.32
C GLU A 111 -6.78 0.53 -8.89
N GLY A 112 -7.79 1.31 -8.54
CA GLY A 112 -7.85 2.74 -8.87
C GLY A 112 -6.68 3.51 -8.25
N GLU A 113 -6.33 3.22 -7.01
CA GLU A 113 -5.17 3.80 -6.35
C GLU A 113 -3.85 3.35 -7.00
N TRP A 114 -3.75 2.08 -7.35
CA TRP A 114 -2.60 1.53 -8.04
C TRP A 114 -2.37 2.22 -9.40
N LEU A 115 -3.43 2.39 -10.20
CA LEU A 115 -3.36 3.11 -11.47
C LEU A 115 -2.94 4.57 -11.28
N ALA A 116 -3.45 5.24 -10.27
CA ALA A 116 -3.06 6.61 -9.95
C ALA A 116 -1.55 6.71 -9.60
N ARG A 117 -1.01 5.76 -8.84
CA ARG A 117 0.43 5.64 -8.55
C ARG A 117 1.25 5.31 -9.79
N GLU A 118 0.75 4.42 -10.64
CA GLU A 118 1.40 4.06 -11.91
C GLU A 118 1.58 5.28 -12.81
N LEU A 119 0.55 6.09 -12.98
CA LEU A 119 0.59 7.35 -13.74
C LEU A 119 1.61 8.35 -13.18
N LYS A 120 1.79 8.37 -11.85
CA LYS A 120 2.79 9.20 -11.17
C LYS A 120 4.19 8.57 -11.16
N GLY A 121 4.31 7.28 -11.54
CA GLY A 121 5.53 6.48 -11.44
C GLY A 121 5.97 6.26 -9.99
N GLU A 122 5.02 6.06 -9.09
CA GLU A 122 5.21 5.80 -7.67
C GLU A 122 5.05 4.32 -7.30
N ASN A 123 4.71 3.45 -8.26
CA ASN A 123 4.74 2.01 -8.08
C ASN A 123 6.18 1.49 -8.18
N PRO A 124 6.53 0.43 -7.42
CA PRO A 124 7.84 -0.21 -7.49
C PRO A 124 8.07 -0.94 -8.81
#